data_061ac20c361a4a69606a49af6a23a8bf
#
_entry.id   061ac20c361a4a69606a49af6a23a8bf
#
_cell.length_a   1.000
_cell.length_b   1.000
_cell.length_c   1.000
_cell.angle_alpha   90.00
_cell.angle_beta   90.00
_cell.angle_gamma   90.00
#
_symmetry.space_group_name_H-M   'P 1'
#
loop_
_entity.id
_entity.type
_entity.pdbx_description
1 polymer ?
#
loop_
_entity_poly.entity_id
_entity_poly.type
_entity_poly.pdbx_seq_one_letter_code
_entity_poly.pdbx_strand_id
1 'polypeptide(L)'
;SVAAATVAACEAPVVKAIPYVNKPENVTPGIATWYASTYYDGNSYASILVKTREGRPIFIKGNKEQGFTKGNTNAQIIASVLGLYDSSRLTSPTKNGKVTNWTAVDGEIKKAIADVKAKGGKVTLVSNSIISPSTYNAIKALGAAVGGTEENGNFEHIQYDAQSYAGIRKANMESFGEAFIPDYDFSKAKTIVSVGADFMSGWLMSTQYTNQYGSRRNPDGEWMNKHFQFESNMSITGSNADNRAMIKPSEQANVLAYMLKAMGAPVSGVSTELSKPATKIADLAIKALRESKAASLVVAGSNNAAVQILANKLNMKLG
;
A
#
# COMPACT_ATOMS: atom_id res chain seq x y z
N SER A 1 -24.12 10.19 46.69
CA SER A 1 -24.29 10.90 45.46
C SER A 1 -23.19 10.58 44.46
N VAL A 2 -23.49 9.74 43.49
CA VAL A 2 -22.54 9.24 42.46
C VAL A 2 -22.15 10.33 41.44
N ALA A 3 -22.95 11.37 41.30
CA ALA A 3 -22.69 12.48 40.37
C ALA A 3 -21.53 13.41 40.79
N ALA A 4 -21.16 13.48 42.05
CA ALA A 4 -20.04 14.30 42.51
C ALA A 4 -18.67 13.64 42.28
N ALA A 5 -18.61 12.30 42.17
CA ALA A 5 -17.36 11.56 41.97
C ALA A 5 -16.90 11.58 40.50
N THR A 6 -17.81 11.79 39.51
CA THR A 6 -17.47 11.85 38.09
C THR A 6 -16.91 13.20 37.64
N VAL A 7 -17.13 14.27 38.40
CA VAL A 7 -16.59 15.60 38.07
C VAL A 7 -15.14 15.75 38.57
N ALA A 8 -14.73 14.99 39.61
CA ALA A 8 -13.37 15.04 40.15
C ALA A 8 -12.33 14.24 39.32
N ALA A 9 -12.76 13.43 38.37
CA ALA A 9 -11.88 12.62 37.54
C ALA A 9 -11.42 13.31 36.21
N CYS A 10 -11.95 14.49 35.91
CA CYS A 10 -11.51 15.31 34.80
C CYS A 10 -10.63 16.46 35.31
N GLU A 11 -9.41 16.18 35.74
CA GLU A 11 -8.39 17.22 35.73
C GLU A 11 -8.16 17.62 34.28
N ALA A 12 -8.64 18.81 33.90
CA ALA A 12 -8.27 19.40 32.62
C ALA A 12 -6.74 19.52 32.57
N PRO A 13 -6.08 19.00 31.52
CA PRO A 13 -4.64 19.12 31.42
C PRO A 13 -4.29 20.60 31.50
N VAL A 14 -3.37 20.96 32.40
CA VAL A 14 -2.87 22.32 32.52
C VAL A 14 -2.06 22.64 31.30
N VAL A 15 -2.72 23.14 30.27
CA VAL A 15 -2.07 23.60 29.04
C VAL A 15 -1.51 24.99 29.32
N LYS A 16 -0.19 25.08 29.54
CA LYS A 16 0.50 26.37 29.58
C LYS A 16 0.68 26.87 28.16
N ALA A 17 -0.07 27.88 27.76
CA ALA A 17 0.18 28.61 26.52
C ALA A 17 1.41 29.52 26.76
N ILE A 18 2.50 29.26 26.06
CA ILE A 18 3.67 30.17 26.04
C ILE A 18 3.50 31.04 24.80
N PRO A 19 3.27 32.37 24.96
CA PRO A 19 3.17 33.25 23.80
C PRO A 19 4.56 33.37 23.13
N TYR A 20 4.56 33.51 21.81
CA TYR A 20 5.80 33.78 21.08
C TYR A 20 6.37 35.11 21.48
N VAL A 21 7.62 35.16 21.91
CA VAL A 21 8.39 36.40 22.08
C VAL A 21 8.66 37.03 20.70
N ASN A 22 9.03 36.18 19.73
CA ASN A 22 9.12 36.54 18.32
C ASN A 22 8.22 35.62 17.52
N LYS A 23 7.11 36.15 16.97
CA LYS A 23 6.19 35.41 16.14
C LYS A 23 6.87 35.03 14.82
N PRO A 24 6.91 33.74 14.43
CA PRO A 24 7.35 33.36 13.08
C PRO A 24 6.46 34.01 12.03
N GLU A 25 7.03 34.41 10.87
CA GLU A 25 6.35 35.16 9.82
C GLU A 25 5.03 34.52 9.36
N ASN A 26 5.02 33.20 9.20
CA ASN A 26 3.89 32.46 8.66
C ASN A 26 3.04 31.73 9.71
N VAL A 27 3.21 32.04 11.00
CA VAL A 27 2.45 31.40 12.09
C VAL A 27 1.62 32.45 12.82
N THR A 28 0.29 32.30 12.82
CA THR A 28 -0.61 33.09 13.64
C THR A 28 -1.12 32.22 14.78
N PRO A 29 -0.92 32.62 16.06
CA PRO A 29 -1.43 31.87 17.21
C PRO A 29 -2.94 31.59 17.06
N GLY A 30 -3.34 30.35 17.33
CA GLY A 30 -4.74 29.94 17.21
C GLY A 30 -5.23 29.61 15.81
N ILE A 31 -4.49 29.98 14.75
CA ILE A 31 -4.81 29.69 13.36
C ILE A 31 -3.94 28.53 12.87
N ALA A 32 -4.57 27.52 12.26
CA ALA A 32 -3.84 26.39 11.75
C ALA A 32 -3.18 26.70 10.40
N THR A 33 -1.93 26.27 10.24
CA THR A 33 -1.19 26.28 8.98
C THR A 33 -1.17 24.89 8.38
N TRP A 34 -1.29 24.80 7.05
CA TRP A 34 -1.26 23.54 6.31
C TRP A 34 0.02 23.41 5.51
N TYR A 35 0.64 22.24 5.57
CA TYR A 35 1.86 21.91 4.84
C TYR A 35 1.62 20.73 3.92
N ALA A 36 2.02 20.84 2.66
CA ALA A 36 2.03 19.72 1.73
C ALA A 36 3.18 18.78 2.09
N SER A 37 2.89 17.47 2.07
CA SER A 37 3.84 16.42 2.37
C SER A 37 3.44 15.12 1.68
N THR A 38 4.23 14.07 1.89
CA THR A 38 3.98 12.72 1.39
C THR A 38 4.01 11.75 2.56
N TYR A 39 3.09 10.79 2.56
CA TYR A 39 3.14 9.63 3.44
C TYR A 39 3.54 8.40 2.65
N TYR A 40 4.46 7.62 3.21
CA TYR A 40 4.83 6.29 2.72
C TYR A 40 5.34 5.43 3.88
N ASP A 41 4.82 4.21 4.01
CA ASP A 41 5.19 3.25 5.06
C ASP A 41 5.64 1.88 4.51
N GLY A 42 5.83 1.79 3.19
CA GLY A 42 6.13 0.54 2.49
C GLY A 42 4.88 -0.12 1.88
N ASN A 43 3.69 0.10 2.42
CA ASN A 43 2.43 -0.47 1.93
C ASN A 43 1.44 0.58 1.42
N SER A 44 1.42 1.75 2.06
CA SER A 44 0.49 2.82 1.74
C SER A 44 1.24 4.07 1.29
N TYR A 45 0.73 4.71 0.27
CA TYR A 45 1.22 5.98 -0.24
C TYR A 45 0.09 6.98 -0.37
N ALA A 46 0.31 8.23 0.03
CA ALA A 46 -0.57 9.34 -0.30
C ALA A 46 0.17 10.69 -0.32
N SER A 47 -0.26 11.57 -1.22
CA SER A 47 0.04 13.00 -1.12
C SER A 47 -0.89 13.61 -0.08
N ILE A 48 -0.33 14.24 0.94
CA ILE A 48 -1.06 14.70 2.11
C ILE A 48 -0.89 16.18 2.38
N LEU A 49 -1.85 16.73 3.11
CA LEU A 49 -1.75 18.04 3.77
C LEU A 49 -1.75 17.81 5.27
N VAL A 50 -0.72 18.31 5.94
CA VAL A 50 -0.54 18.24 7.39
C VAL A 50 -0.98 19.54 8.01
N LYS A 51 -2.00 19.48 8.88
CA LYS A 51 -2.47 20.62 9.67
C LYS A 51 -1.61 20.77 10.90
N THR A 52 -1.06 21.98 11.09
CA THR A 52 -0.25 22.30 12.27
C THR A 52 -0.84 23.46 13.05
N ARG A 53 -0.66 23.45 14.37
CA ARG A 53 -0.88 24.62 15.23
C ARG A 53 0.39 24.86 16.03
N GLU A 54 0.88 26.09 15.95
CA GLU A 54 2.12 26.49 16.64
C GLU A 54 3.26 25.46 16.45
N GLY A 55 3.47 25.03 15.20
CA GLY A 55 4.49 24.06 14.83
C GLY A 55 4.20 22.59 15.19
N ARG A 56 3.02 22.28 15.76
CA ARG A 56 2.62 20.90 16.11
C ARG A 56 1.67 20.32 15.08
N PRO A 57 2.02 19.22 14.41
CA PRO A 57 1.09 18.49 13.56
C PRO A 57 -0.09 17.95 14.37
N ILE A 58 -1.32 18.24 13.94
CA ILE A 58 -2.52 17.85 14.67
C ILE A 58 -3.52 17.04 13.84
N PHE A 59 -3.39 17.08 12.51
CA PHE A 59 -4.29 16.35 11.62
C PHE A 59 -3.67 16.17 10.25
N ILE A 60 -4.04 15.08 9.56
CA ILE A 60 -3.63 14.77 8.21
C ILE A 60 -4.88 14.60 7.33
N LYS A 61 -4.86 15.18 6.15
CA LYS A 61 -5.84 14.93 5.08
C LYS A 61 -5.13 14.75 3.74
N GLY A 62 -5.80 14.17 2.76
CA GLY A 62 -5.28 14.05 1.41
C GLY A 62 -5.19 15.39 0.69
N ASN A 63 -4.17 15.53 -0.14
CA ASN A 63 -3.98 16.68 -1.01
C ASN A 63 -4.71 16.43 -2.35
N LYS A 64 -5.80 17.16 -2.59
CA LYS A 64 -6.63 17.02 -3.79
C LYS A 64 -5.96 17.53 -5.06
N GLU A 65 -5.04 18.48 -4.93
CA GLU A 65 -4.39 19.16 -6.05
C GLU A 65 -3.15 18.44 -6.55
N GLN A 66 -2.62 17.50 -5.75
CA GLN A 66 -1.37 16.83 -6.04
C GLN A 66 -1.50 15.31 -6.03
N GLY A 67 -0.71 14.70 -6.91
CA GLY A 67 -0.52 13.25 -6.99
C GLY A 67 -1.73 12.50 -7.55
N PHE A 68 -1.53 11.23 -7.72
CA PHE A 68 -2.53 10.32 -8.27
C PHE A 68 -3.56 9.83 -7.23
N THR A 69 -3.32 10.05 -5.93
CA THR A 69 -4.29 9.74 -4.88
C THR A 69 -5.46 10.73 -4.82
N LYS A 70 -5.32 11.91 -5.45
CA LYS A 70 -6.37 12.94 -5.62
C LYS A 70 -7.13 13.27 -4.35
N GLY A 71 -6.41 13.35 -3.24
CA GLY A 71 -6.97 13.65 -1.92
C GLY A 71 -7.51 12.45 -1.16
N ASN A 72 -7.37 11.24 -1.67
CA ASN A 72 -7.74 10.06 -0.92
C ASN A 72 -6.65 9.67 0.08
N THR A 73 -7.08 9.17 1.23
CA THR A 73 -6.25 8.65 2.31
C THR A 73 -6.95 7.46 2.96
N ASN A 74 -6.27 6.76 3.84
CA ASN A 74 -6.88 5.71 4.67
C ASN A 74 -6.73 6.05 6.16
N ALA A 75 -7.36 5.26 7.01
CA ALA A 75 -7.35 5.47 8.46
C ALA A 75 -5.92 5.42 9.04
N GLN A 76 -5.05 4.56 8.53
CA GLN A 76 -3.65 4.44 8.95
C GLN A 76 -2.86 5.71 8.66
N ILE A 77 -3.01 6.28 7.46
CA ILE A 77 -2.37 7.54 7.07
C ILE A 77 -2.84 8.68 7.98
N ILE A 78 -4.15 8.79 8.23
CA ILE A 78 -4.70 9.85 9.10
C ILE A 78 -4.21 9.67 10.53
N ALA A 79 -4.19 8.44 11.05
CA ALA A 79 -3.76 8.12 12.40
C ALA A 79 -2.24 8.26 12.61
N SER A 80 -1.43 8.31 11.56
CA SER A 80 0.03 8.36 11.66
C SER A 80 0.54 9.58 12.45
N VAL A 81 -0.22 10.68 12.50
CA VAL A 81 0.11 11.85 13.32
C VAL A 81 0.20 11.52 14.80
N LEU A 82 -0.53 10.52 15.28
CA LEU A 82 -0.52 10.10 16.68
C LEU A 82 0.83 9.51 17.12
N GLY A 83 1.54 8.86 16.17
CA GLY A 83 2.87 8.32 16.42
C GLY A 83 3.92 9.37 16.82
N LEU A 84 3.72 10.65 16.48
CA LEU A 84 4.58 11.74 16.90
C LEU A 84 4.46 12.04 18.40
N TYR A 85 3.33 11.69 19.01
CA TYR A 85 2.98 11.96 20.41
C TYR A 85 2.99 10.72 21.29
N ASP A 86 3.32 9.56 20.70
CA ASP A 86 3.43 8.30 21.43
C ASP A 86 4.62 8.38 22.41
N SER A 87 4.34 8.14 23.69
CA SER A 87 5.38 8.11 24.75
C SER A 87 6.36 6.95 24.57
N SER A 88 5.97 5.90 23.84
CA SER A 88 6.80 4.71 23.58
C SER A 88 7.74 4.89 22.39
N ARG A 89 7.62 6.01 21.63
CA ARG A 89 8.51 6.24 20.49
C ARG A 89 9.97 6.40 20.91
N LEU A 90 10.87 5.89 20.10
CA LEU A 90 12.31 6.08 20.32
C LEU A 90 12.69 7.54 20.09
N THR A 91 13.31 8.18 21.10
CA THR A 91 13.73 9.58 21.03
C THR A 91 15.24 9.74 20.89
N SER A 92 15.99 8.68 21.05
CA SER A 92 17.46 8.62 20.95
C SER A 92 17.89 7.23 20.49
N PRO A 93 19.13 7.10 19.97
CA PRO A 93 19.69 5.79 19.70
C PRO A 93 19.83 4.98 20.98
N THR A 94 19.74 3.66 20.86
CA THR A 94 19.92 2.74 21.97
C THR A 94 20.97 1.68 21.65
N LYS A 95 21.73 1.27 22.66
CA LYS A 95 22.67 0.16 22.60
C LYS A 95 22.40 -0.79 23.77
N ASN A 96 22.13 -2.06 23.50
CA ASN A 96 21.79 -3.07 24.52
C ASN A 96 20.65 -2.60 25.45
N GLY A 97 19.63 -1.94 24.91
CA GLY A 97 18.47 -1.42 25.65
C GLY A 97 18.76 -0.14 26.46
N LYS A 98 19.96 0.42 26.40
CA LYS A 98 20.32 1.67 27.09
C LYS A 98 20.44 2.82 26.11
N VAL A 99 19.93 3.99 26.48
CA VAL A 99 20.05 5.23 25.72
C VAL A 99 21.54 5.59 25.54
N THR A 100 21.89 6.00 24.32
CA THR A 100 23.22 6.49 23.95
C THR A 100 23.09 7.73 23.08
N ASN A 101 24.17 8.20 22.46
CA ASN A 101 24.18 9.35 21.57
C ASN A 101 24.68 8.97 20.16
N TRP A 102 24.35 9.78 19.18
CA TRP A 102 24.70 9.54 17.79
C TRP A 102 26.22 9.47 17.56
N THR A 103 27.03 10.31 18.23
CA THR A 103 28.48 10.32 18.08
C THR A 103 29.09 8.95 18.43
N ALA A 104 28.61 8.34 19.51
CA ALA A 104 29.07 7.02 19.94
C ALA A 104 28.64 5.93 18.95
N VAL A 105 27.36 5.95 18.52
CA VAL A 105 26.84 4.96 17.55
C VAL A 105 27.54 5.05 16.20
N ASP A 106 27.71 6.26 15.67
CA ASP A 106 28.40 6.49 14.39
C ASP A 106 29.87 6.03 14.46
N GLY A 107 30.55 6.26 15.58
CA GLY A 107 31.91 5.78 15.81
C GLY A 107 31.99 4.26 15.78
N GLU A 108 31.06 3.57 16.43
CA GLU A 108 31.00 2.11 16.44
C GLU A 108 30.65 1.53 15.08
N ILE A 109 29.70 2.11 14.35
CA ILE A 109 29.34 1.68 12.99
C ILE A 109 30.53 1.83 12.05
N LYS A 110 31.20 2.98 12.07
CA LYS A 110 32.40 3.23 11.25
C LYS A 110 33.50 2.21 11.53
N LYS A 111 33.74 1.93 12.84
CA LYS A 111 34.74 0.93 13.25
C LYS A 111 34.35 -0.47 12.77
N ALA A 112 33.09 -0.89 12.96
CA ALA A 112 32.61 -2.21 12.54
C ALA A 112 32.77 -2.40 11.03
N ILE A 113 32.42 -1.39 10.22
CA ILE A 113 32.61 -1.41 8.76
C ILE A 113 34.09 -1.52 8.40
N ALA A 114 34.96 -0.75 9.05
CA ALA A 114 36.40 -0.81 8.81
C ALA A 114 36.98 -2.17 9.18
N ASP A 115 36.58 -2.76 10.30
CA ASP A 115 36.99 -4.09 10.74
C ASP A 115 36.58 -5.20 9.76
N VAL A 116 35.34 -5.12 9.24
CA VAL A 116 34.81 -6.05 8.21
C VAL A 116 35.60 -5.91 6.93
N LYS A 117 35.84 -4.68 6.48
CA LYS A 117 36.62 -4.39 5.27
C LYS A 117 38.06 -4.91 5.37
N ALA A 118 38.74 -4.70 6.51
CA ALA A 118 40.11 -5.18 6.73
C ALA A 118 40.23 -6.71 6.69
N LYS A 119 39.14 -7.44 7.01
CA LYS A 119 39.07 -8.90 6.95
C LYS A 119 38.59 -9.43 5.60
N GLY A 120 38.36 -8.58 4.61
CA GLY A 120 37.80 -8.98 3.31
C GLY A 120 36.33 -9.45 3.43
N GLY A 121 35.64 -9.07 4.48
CA GLY A 121 34.23 -9.43 4.72
C GLY A 121 33.27 -8.62 3.89
N LYS A 122 31.97 -8.99 3.93
CA LYS A 122 30.89 -8.37 3.20
C LYS A 122 29.97 -7.58 4.14
N VAL A 123 29.53 -6.40 3.72
CA VAL A 123 28.51 -5.61 4.39
C VAL A 123 27.20 -5.77 3.63
N THR A 124 26.17 -6.27 4.28
CA THR A 124 24.83 -6.45 3.69
C THR A 124 23.87 -5.44 4.30
N LEU A 125 23.22 -4.63 3.45
CA LEU A 125 22.11 -3.77 3.80
C LEU A 125 20.80 -4.50 3.46
N VAL A 126 19.92 -4.66 4.44
CA VAL A 126 18.58 -5.23 4.23
C VAL A 126 17.55 -4.12 4.40
N SER A 127 16.68 -3.95 3.42
CA SER A 127 15.59 -2.97 3.47
C SER A 127 14.31 -3.55 2.84
N ASN A 128 13.17 -2.87 3.02
CA ASN A 128 12.03 -3.03 2.13
C ASN A 128 12.36 -2.47 0.73
N SER A 129 11.44 -2.62 -0.23
CA SER A 129 11.57 -2.01 -1.57
C SER A 129 11.79 -0.51 -1.46
N ILE A 130 12.83 -0.02 -2.11
CA ILE A 130 13.19 1.39 -2.16
C ILE A 130 12.54 2.02 -3.39
N ILE A 131 11.65 3.00 -3.17
CA ILE A 131 10.98 3.76 -4.24
C ILE A 131 11.52 5.19 -4.38
N SER A 132 12.29 5.67 -3.39
CA SER A 132 12.87 7.01 -3.39
C SER A 132 14.21 7.03 -4.13
N PRO A 133 14.37 7.81 -5.21
CA PRO A 133 15.64 7.96 -5.91
C PRO A 133 16.77 8.49 -5.02
N SER A 134 16.47 9.40 -4.10
CA SER A 134 17.45 9.95 -3.15
C SER A 134 17.93 8.89 -2.15
N THR A 135 17.03 8.04 -1.64
CA THR A 135 17.41 6.91 -0.77
C THR A 135 18.26 5.90 -1.54
N TYR A 136 17.89 5.60 -2.78
CA TYR A 136 18.68 4.70 -3.63
C TYR A 136 20.09 5.25 -3.88
N ASN A 137 20.24 6.54 -4.15
CA ASN A 137 21.53 7.20 -4.30
C ASN A 137 22.36 7.16 -3.01
N ALA A 138 21.73 7.32 -1.84
CA ALA A 138 22.40 7.18 -0.55
C ALA A 138 22.92 5.75 -0.31
N ILE A 139 22.14 4.74 -0.70
CA ILE A 139 22.56 3.33 -0.64
C ILE A 139 23.75 3.06 -1.56
N LYS A 140 23.73 3.59 -2.79
CA LYS A 140 24.91 3.50 -3.70
C LYS A 140 26.16 4.16 -3.12
N ALA A 141 25.99 5.34 -2.52
CA ALA A 141 27.10 6.05 -1.88
C ALA A 141 27.67 5.26 -0.68
N LEU A 142 26.80 4.62 0.12
CA LEU A 142 27.22 3.72 1.18
C LEU A 142 28.03 2.53 0.62
N GLY A 143 27.54 1.89 -0.44
CA GLY A 143 28.25 0.78 -1.10
C GLY A 143 29.66 1.19 -1.56
N ALA A 144 29.78 2.34 -2.22
CA ALA A 144 31.06 2.87 -2.65
C ALA A 144 32.00 3.16 -1.46
N ALA A 145 31.49 3.72 -0.36
CA ALA A 145 32.28 4.02 0.84
C ALA A 145 32.77 2.73 1.54
N VAL A 146 32.00 1.66 1.48
CA VAL A 146 32.38 0.34 2.04
C VAL A 146 33.42 -0.37 1.16
N GLY A 147 33.56 0.03 -0.10
CA GLY A 147 34.57 -0.52 -1.03
C GLY A 147 34.00 -1.55 -2.00
N GLY A 148 32.71 -1.45 -2.33
CA GLY A 148 32.05 -2.31 -3.30
C GLY A 148 30.92 -1.62 -4.05
N THR A 149 30.51 -2.23 -5.16
CA THR A 149 29.26 -1.93 -5.85
C THR A 149 28.31 -3.11 -5.66
N GLU A 150 27.02 -2.94 -5.99
CA GLU A 150 26.04 -4.04 -5.95
C GLU A 150 26.47 -5.25 -6.81
N GLU A 151 27.25 -5.01 -7.87
CA GLU A 151 27.65 -6.04 -8.83
C GLU A 151 28.98 -6.70 -8.49
N ASN A 152 29.92 -5.97 -7.88
CA ASN A 152 31.29 -6.46 -7.64
C ASN A 152 31.86 -5.87 -6.35
N GLY A 153 31.88 -6.60 -5.25
CA GLY A 153 32.61 -6.15 -4.07
C GLY A 153 32.02 -6.60 -2.74
N ASN A 154 32.42 -5.91 -1.69
CA ASN A 154 32.11 -6.23 -0.31
C ASN A 154 30.82 -5.60 0.19
N PHE A 155 29.95 -5.14 -0.72
CA PHE A 155 28.64 -4.58 -0.40
C PHE A 155 27.52 -5.31 -1.14
N GLU A 156 26.41 -5.54 -0.45
CA GLU A 156 25.19 -6.13 -1.02
C GLU A 156 23.96 -5.43 -0.46
N HIS A 157 23.04 -5.07 -1.34
CA HIS A 157 21.72 -4.55 -0.95
C HIS A 157 20.63 -5.59 -1.24
N ILE A 158 20.02 -6.12 -0.20
CA ILE A 158 18.91 -7.08 -0.28
C ILE A 158 17.61 -6.35 0.02
N GLN A 159 16.68 -6.37 -0.94
CA GLN A 159 15.33 -5.86 -0.73
C GLN A 159 14.38 -7.01 -0.39
N TYR A 160 13.74 -6.93 0.75
CA TYR A 160 12.79 -7.92 1.26
C TYR A 160 11.50 -7.24 1.71
N ASP A 161 10.39 -7.57 1.06
CA ASP A 161 9.06 -7.11 1.43
C ASP A 161 8.28 -8.24 2.08
N ALA A 162 7.75 -8.00 3.27
CA ALA A 162 6.90 -8.97 3.97
C ALA A 162 5.60 -9.25 3.18
N GLN A 163 5.10 -8.24 2.47
CA GLN A 163 4.00 -8.37 1.50
C GLN A 163 4.58 -8.26 0.09
N SER A 164 4.77 -9.40 -0.56
CA SER A 164 5.43 -9.47 -1.87
C SER A 164 4.43 -9.40 -3.03
N TYR A 165 4.81 -8.70 -4.08
CA TYR A 165 4.14 -8.68 -5.40
C TYR A 165 5.00 -9.35 -6.50
N ALA A 166 5.93 -10.19 -6.12
CA ALA A 166 6.80 -10.90 -7.07
C ALA A 166 6.02 -11.77 -8.06
N GLY A 167 4.87 -12.33 -7.63
CA GLY A 167 3.98 -13.11 -8.49
C GLY A 167 3.44 -12.31 -9.68
N ILE A 168 3.06 -11.04 -9.47
CA ILE A 168 2.61 -10.13 -10.54
C ILE A 168 3.75 -9.86 -11.51
N ARG A 169 4.94 -9.51 -11.01
CA ARG A 169 6.11 -9.22 -11.84
C ARG A 169 6.53 -10.42 -12.68
N LYS A 170 6.55 -11.63 -12.08
CA LYS A 170 6.87 -12.86 -12.79
C LYS A 170 5.83 -13.19 -13.86
N ALA A 171 4.55 -13.03 -13.55
CA ALA A 171 3.47 -13.25 -14.51
C ALA A 171 3.53 -12.28 -15.68
N ASN A 172 3.85 -11.00 -15.42
CA ASN A 172 3.97 -10.00 -16.48
C ASN A 172 5.21 -10.23 -17.35
N MET A 173 6.33 -10.66 -16.77
CA MET A 173 7.48 -11.10 -17.56
C MET A 173 7.10 -12.24 -18.51
N GLU A 174 6.33 -13.22 -18.05
CA GLU A 174 5.89 -14.36 -18.86
C GLU A 174 4.81 -13.98 -19.88
N SER A 175 3.90 -13.08 -19.54
CA SER A 175 2.79 -12.68 -20.40
C SER A 175 3.16 -11.61 -21.42
N PHE A 176 4.07 -10.68 -21.07
CA PHE A 176 4.35 -9.46 -21.83
C PHE A 176 5.85 -9.22 -22.08
N GLY A 177 6.74 -10.06 -21.55
CA GLY A 177 8.19 -9.93 -21.70
C GLY A 177 8.87 -8.90 -20.80
N GLU A 178 8.15 -8.32 -19.85
CA GLU A 178 8.66 -7.30 -18.93
C GLU A 178 8.15 -7.50 -17.50
N ALA A 179 9.05 -7.37 -16.50
CA ALA A 179 8.73 -7.55 -15.08
C ALA A 179 8.29 -6.22 -14.43
N PHE A 180 7.04 -5.88 -14.53
CA PHE A 180 6.45 -4.67 -13.95
C PHE A 180 5.25 -4.95 -13.05
N ILE A 181 4.87 -3.96 -12.23
CA ILE A 181 3.59 -3.92 -11.50
C ILE A 181 2.69 -2.93 -12.24
N PRO A 182 1.48 -3.36 -12.70
CA PRO A 182 0.59 -2.49 -13.45
C PRO A 182 0.00 -1.39 -12.57
N ASP A 183 -0.23 -0.22 -13.14
CA ASP A 183 -1.11 0.78 -12.58
C ASP A 183 -2.51 0.61 -13.17
N TYR A 184 -3.42 0.06 -12.36
CA TYR A 184 -4.80 -0.20 -12.77
C TYR A 184 -5.64 1.07 -12.67
N ASP A 185 -6.53 1.29 -13.64
CA ASP A 185 -7.50 2.39 -13.61
C ASP A 185 -8.93 1.87 -13.41
N PHE A 186 -9.33 1.76 -12.15
CA PHE A 186 -10.68 1.33 -11.76
C PHE A 186 -11.79 2.32 -12.19
N SER A 187 -11.44 3.58 -12.47
CA SER A 187 -12.42 4.59 -12.89
C SER A 187 -12.96 4.37 -14.31
N LYS A 188 -12.24 3.59 -15.13
CA LYS A 188 -12.65 3.24 -16.52
C LYS A 188 -13.38 1.91 -16.60
N ALA A 189 -13.34 1.08 -15.57
CA ALA A 189 -13.91 -0.26 -15.58
C ALA A 189 -15.41 -0.23 -15.28
N LYS A 190 -16.23 -0.55 -16.27
CA LYS A 190 -17.69 -0.77 -16.10
C LYS A 190 -17.97 -2.08 -15.39
N THR A 191 -17.17 -3.12 -15.64
CA THR A 191 -17.22 -4.38 -14.92
C THR A 191 -15.88 -4.67 -14.26
N ILE A 192 -15.91 -4.92 -12.97
CA ILE A 192 -14.74 -5.29 -12.17
C ILE A 192 -14.95 -6.71 -11.65
N VAL A 193 -13.96 -7.58 -11.90
CA VAL A 193 -13.87 -8.90 -11.27
C VAL A 193 -12.60 -8.94 -10.44
N SER A 194 -12.73 -9.11 -9.15
CA SER A 194 -11.61 -9.23 -8.23
C SER A 194 -11.59 -10.61 -7.58
N VAL A 195 -10.46 -11.30 -7.68
CA VAL A 195 -10.24 -12.61 -7.08
C VAL A 195 -9.18 -12.49 -5.99
N GLY A 196 -9.63 -12.30 -4.75
CA GLY A 196 -8.79 -12.15 -3.58
C GLY A 196 -7.99 -10.85 -3.51
N ALA A 197 -8.22 -9.88 -4.39
CA ALA A 197 -7.55 -8.59 -4.33
C ALA A 197 -8.36 -7.58 -3.50
N ASP A 198 -7.87 -7.24 -2.29
CA ASP A 198 -8.46 -6.20 -1.45
C ASP A 198 -7.95 -4.82 -1.85
N PHE A 199 -8.33 -4.38 -3.06
CA PHE A 199 -7.84 -3.15 -3.69
C PHE A 199 -8.33 -1.86 -2.99
N MET A 200 -9.30 -1.96 -2.08
CA MET A 200 -9.75 -0.81 -1.28
C MET A 200 -9.01 -0.67 0.06
N SER A 201 -8.19 -1.67 0.45
CA SER A 201 -7.47 -1.65 1.72
C SER A 201 -5.98 -1.96 1.57
N GLY A 202 -5.60 -3.21 1.36
CA GLY A 202 -4.23 -3.67 1.52
C GLY A 202 -3.53 -4.15 0.24
N TRP A 203 -4.11 -3.97 -0.94
CA TRP A 203 -3.53 -4.46 -2.18
C TRP A 203 -3.03 -3.33 -3.08
N LEU A 204 -1.72 -3.33 -3.40
CA LEU A 204 -1.04 -2.34 -4.25
C LEU A 204 -1.35 -0.88 -3.82
N MET A 205 -1.75 -0.04 -4.77
CA MET A 205 -2.05 1.37 -4.56
C MET A 205 -3.48 1.61 -4.09
N SER A 206 -3.87 0.97 -2.98
CA SER A 206 -5.25 0.96 -2.47
C SER A 206 -5.85 2.36 -2.27
N THR A 207 -5.07 3.35 -1.86
CA THR A 207 -5.53 4.74 -1.72
C THR A 207 -5.98 5.34 -3.06
N GLN A 208 -5.24 5.09 -4.13
CA GLN A 208 -5.60 5.52 -5.50
C GLN A 208 -6.82 4.74 -6.00
N TYR A 209 -6.80 3.42 -5.87
CA TYR A 209 -7.87 2.54 -6.38
C TYR A 209 -9.20 2.78 -5.69
N THR A 210 -9.20 3.05 -4.38
CA THR A 210 -10.41 3.43 -3.65
C THR A 210 -11.02 4.72 -4.20
N ASN A 211 -10.22 5.71 -4.53
CA ASN A 211 -10.70 6.96 -5.15
C ASN A 211 -11.31 6.69 -6.53
N GLN A 212 -10.60 5.95 -7.38
CA GLN A 212 -11.05 5.60 -8.73
C GLN A 212 -12.35 4.79 -8.70
N TYR A 213 -12.43 3.77 -7.83
CA TYR A 213 -13.63 2.97 -7.63
C TYR A 213 -14.80 3.82 -7.12
N GLY A 214 -14.57 4.60 -6.05
CA GLY A 214 -15.59 5.46 -5.43
C GLY A 214 -16.16 6.51 -6.41
N SER A 215 -15.34 7.02 -7.33
CA SER A 215 -15.80 7.98 -8.35
C SER A 215 -16.87 7.40 -9.29
N ARG A 216 -17.00 6.07 -9.35
CA ARG A 216 -17.98 5.33 -10.17
C ARG A 216 -19.05 4.61 -9.34
N ARG A 217 -19.23 5.02 -8.08
CA ARG A 217 -20.29 4.51 -7.17
C ARG A 217 -21.31 5.57 -6.82
N ASN A 218 -21.33 6.67 -7.57
CA ASN A 218 -22.35 7.72 -7.45
C ASN A 218 -23.56 7.36 -8.34
N PRO A 219 -24.77 7.15 -7.77
CA PRO A 219 -25.96 6.83 -8.54
C PRO A 219 -26.44 7.98 -9.44
N ASP A 220 -26.05 9.23 -9.13
CA ASP A 220 -26.37 10.41 -9.97
C ASP A 220 -25.41 10.56 -11.15
N GLY A 221 -24.40 9.68 -11.26
CA GLY A 221 -23.45 9.68 -12.36
C GLY A 221 -24.02 9.04 -13.63
N GLU A 222 -23.33 9.27 -14.76
CA GLU A 222 -23.71 8.70 -16.07
C GLU A 222 -23.78 7.16 -16.03
N TRP A 223 -22.90 6.51 -15.28
CA TRP A 223 -22.87 5.07 -15.06
C TRP A 223 -22.15 4.70 -13.76
N MET A 224 -22.51 3.54 -13.21
CA MET A 224 -21.81 2.93 -12.08
C MET A 224 -21.12 1.64 -12.52
N ASN A 225 -19.97 1.34 -11.90
CA ASN A 225 -19.32 0.05 -12.09
C ASN A 225 -20.14 -1.09 -11.46
N LYS A 226 -20.01 -2.29 -12.04
CA LYS A 226 -20.54 -3.53 -11.48
C LYS A 226 -19.38 -4.37 -10.99
N HIS A 227 -19.38 -4.70 -9.70
CA HIS A 227 -18.27 -5.34 -9.03
C HIS A 227 -18.62 -6.75 -8.56
N PHE A 228 -17.78 -7.71 -8.94
CA PHE A 228 -17.84 -9.12 -8.53
C PHE A 228 -16.59 -9.46 -7.73
N GLN A 229 -16.77 -9.89 -6.49
CA GLN A 229 -15.66 -10.25 -5.59
C GLN A 229 -15.69 -11.74 -5.26
N PHE A 230 -14.56 -12.41 -5.42
CA PHE A 230 -14.32 -13.79 -5.01
C PHE A 230 -13.21 -13.80 -3.97
N GLU A 231 -13.51 -14.18 -2.73
CA GLU A 231 -12.55 -14.09 -1.63
C GLU A 231 -12.86 -15.05 -0.49
N SER A 232 -11.90 -15.31 0.38
CA SER A 232 -12.08 -16.23 1.52
C SER A 232 -12.71 -15.53 2.72
N ASN A 233 -12.20 -14.35 3.06
CA ASN A 233 -12.71 -13.50 4.13
C ASN A 233 -13.46 -12.31 3.54
N MET A 234 -14.43 -11.77 4.27
CA MET A 234 -15.09 -10.54 3.87
C MET A 234 -14.15 -9.35 4.09
N SER A 235 -13.54 -8.88 2.99
CA SER A 235 -12.67 -7.69 2.99
C SER A 235 -13.50 -6.40 2.89
N ILE A 236 -12.83 -5.24 3.02
CA ILE A 236 -13.46 -3.94 2.73
C ILE A 236 -13.92 -3.91 1.27
N THR A 237 -13.11 -4.42 0.35
CA THR A 237 -13.45 -4.54 -1.06
C THR A 237 -14.69 -5.42 -1.27
N GLY A 238 -14.73 -6.60 -0.63
CA GLY A 238 -15.84 -7.52 -0.76
C GLY A 238 -17.14 -7.03 -0.12
N SER A 239 -17.08 -6.24 0.95
CA SER A 239 -18.26 -5.64 1.58
C SER A 239 -18.92 -4.54 0.71
N ASN A 240 -18.18 -3.99 -0.26
CA ASN A 240 -18.65 -3.00 -1.22
C ASN A 240 -19.02 -3.59 -2.59
N ALA A 241 -18.84 -4.90 -2.78
CA ALA A 241 -19.14 -5.56 -4.05
C ALA A 241 -20.66 -5.73 -4.27
N ASP A 242 -21.10 -5.61 -5.52
CA ASP A 242 -22.50 -5.88 -5.89
C ASP A 242 -22.81 -7.37 -5.82
N ASN A 243 -21.83 -8.21 -6.10
CA ASN A 243 -21.93 -9.66 -6.02
C ASN A 243 -20.66 -10.24 -5.40
N ARG A 244 -20.80 -11.04 -4.37
CA ARG A 244 -19.70 -11.66 -3.66
C ARG A 244 -19.91 -13.17 -3.55
N ALA A 245 -18.84 -13.94 -3.79
CA ALA A 245 -18.80 -15.37 -3.51
C ALA A 245 -17.64 -15.70 -2.58
N MET A 246 -17.91 -16.53 -1.57
CA MET A 246 -16.86 -17.09 -0.73
C MET A 246 -16.22 -18.27 -1.46
N ILE A 247 -14.89 -18.25 -1.55
CA ILE A 247 -14.05 -19.30 -2.12
C ILE A 247 -12.89 -19.63 -1.18
N LYS A 248 -12.31 -20.82 -1.32
CA LYS A 248 -11.04 -21.12 -0.65
C LYS A 248 -9.88 -20.39 -1.31
N PRO A 249 -8.79 -20.06 -0.60
CA PRO A 249 -7.59 -19.47 -1.21
C PRO A 249 -7.04 -20.30 -2.38
N SER A 250 -7.13 -21.65 -2.29
CA SER A 250 -6.73 -22.59 -3.34
C SER A 250 -7.63 -22.59 -4.59
N GLU A 251 -8.83 -22.01 -4.51
CA GLU A 251 -9.79 -21.96 -5.62
C GLU A 251 -9.68 -20.69 -6.49
N GLN A 252 -8.76 -19.77 -6.16
CA GLN A 252 -8.58 -18.54 -6.93
C GLN A 252 -8.25 -18.82 -8.41
N ALA A 253 -7.35 -19.77 -8.67
CA ALA A 253 -7.04 -20.20 -10.03
C ALA A 253 -8.26 -20.80 -10.73
N ASN A 254 -9.08 -21.59 -10.02
CA ASN A 254 -10.25 -22.26 -10.59
C ASN A 254 -11.30 -21.25 -11.08
N VAL A 255 -11.54 -20.16 -10.32
CA VAL A 255 -12.47 -19.09 -10.70
C VAL A 255 -12.03 -18.44 -12.03
N LEU A 256 -10.75 -18.06 -12.14
CA LEU A 256 -10.22 -17.46 -13.34
C LEU A 256 -10.22 -18.43 -14.53
N ALA A 257 -9.86 -19.69 -14.29
CA ALA A 257 -9.89 -20.74 -15.30
C ALA A 257 -11.31 -21.04 -15.80
N TYR A 258 -12.30 -21.07 -14.91
CA TYR A 258 -13.70 -21.22 -15.25
C TYR A 258 -14.18 -20.11 -16.18
N MET A 259 -13.90 -18.84 -15.83
CA MET A 259 -14.26 -17.69 -16.64
C MET A 259 -13.54 -17.70 -17.99
N LEU A 260 -12.25 -18.01 -18.01
CA LEU A 260 -11.43 -18.07 -19.22
C LEU A 260 -11.96 -19.14 -20.21
N LYS A 261 -12.29 -20.34 -19.71
CA LYS A 261 -12.92 -21.42 -20.48
C LYS A 261 -14.27 -20.99 -21.06
N ALA A 262 -15.12 -20.36 -20.24
CA ALA A 262 -16.41 -19.85 -20.68
C ALA A 262 -16.30 -18.75 -21.77
N MET A 263 -15.19 -18.02 -21.79
CA MET A 263 -14.89 -17.04 -22.82
C MET A 263 -14.21 -17.63 -24.07
N GLY A 264 -14.12 -18.97 -24.16
CA GLY A 264 -13.61 -19.67 -25.33
C GLY A 264 -12.08 -19.68 -25.45
N ALA A 265 -11.37 -19.45 -24.36
CA ALA A 265 -9.91 -19.60 -24.33
C ALA A 265 -9.50 -20.99 -23.80
N PRO A 266 -8.41 -21.58 -24.31
CA PRO A 266 -7.93 -22.86 -23.82
C PRO A 266 -7.43 -22.74 -22.38
N VAL A 267 -7.79 -23.72 -21.55
CA VAL A 267 -7.33 -23.85 -20.16
C VAL A 267 -6.80 -25.28 -19.98
N SER A 268 -5.58 -25.40 -19.49
CA SER A 268 -4.95 -26.66 -19.16
C SER A 268 -4.26 -26.62 -17.81
N GLY A 269 -4.21 -27.75 -17.10
CA GLY A 269 -3.48 -27.88 -15.84
C GLY A 269 -4.15 -27.24 -14.63
N VAL A 270 -5.37 -26.69 -14.76
CA VAL A 270 -6.12 -26.04 -13.68
C VAL A 270 -7.55 -26.55 -13.69
N SER A 271 -8.12 -26.87 -12.52
CA SER A 271 -9.53 -27.24 -12.40
C SER A 271 -10.42 -26.03 -12.71
N THR A 272 -11.57 -26.32 -13.33
CA THR A 272 -12.66 -25.34 -13.55
C THR A 272 -13.86 -25.62 -12.66
N GLU A 273 -13.73 -26.50 -11.66
CA GLU A 273 -14.80 -26.81 -10.72
C GLU A 273 -14.92 -25.73 -9.66
N LEU A 274 -16.14 -25.29 -9.43
CA LEU A 274 -16.50 -24.31 -8.42
C LEU A 274 -17.67 -24.82 -7.58
N SER A 275 -17.80 -24.29 -6.37
CA SER A 275 -19.01 -24.50 -5.56
C SER A 275 -20.24 -23.88 -6.26
N LYS A 276 -21.43 -24.42 -6.03
CA LYS A 276 -22.68 -23.86 -6.62
C LYS A 276 -22.85 -22.35 -6.42
N PRO A 277 -22.60 -21.77 -5.21
CA PRO A 277 -22.66 -20.32 -5.03
C PRO A 277 -21.63 -19.57 -5.88
N ALA A 278 -20.39 -20.06 -5.93
CA ALA A 278 -19.33 -19.42 -6.72
C ALA A 278 -19.60 -19.49 -8.22
N THR A 279 -20.14 -20.63 -8.72
CA THR A 279 -20.56 -20.80 -10.12
C THR A 279 -21.61 -19.77 -10.49
N LYS A 280 -22.66 -19.60 -9.67
CA LYS A 280 -23.73 -18.62 -9.93
C LYS A 280 -23.18 -17.21 -10.10
N ILE A 281 -22.26 -16.79 -9.22
CA ILE A 281 -21.67 -15.44 -9.29
C ILE A 281 -20.69 -15.35 -10.47
N ALA A 282 -19.94 -16.40 -10.78
CA ALA A 282 -19.05 -16.45 -11.93
C ALA A 282 -19.83 -16.32 -13.26
N ASP A 283 -20.97 -16.97 -13.40
CA ASP A 283 -21.82 -16.85 -14.58
C ASP A 283 -22.37 -15.43 -14.78
N LEU A 284 -22.77 -14.77 -13.68
CA LEU A 284 -23.17 -13.37 -13.71
C LEU A 284 -21.99 -12.46 -14.11
N ALA A 285 -20.80 -12.72 -13.59
CA ALA A 285 -19.59 -11.99 -13.94
C ALA A 285 -19.23 -12.17 -15.42
N ILE A 286 -19.27 -13.41 -15.95
CA ILE A 286 -19.00 -13.71 -17.35
C ILE A 286 -19.96 -12.93 -18.28
N LYS A 287 -21.26 -12.90 -17.92
CA LYS A 287 -22.24 -12.12 -18.69
C LYS A 287 -21.87 -10.64 -18.72
N ALA A 288 -21.56 -10.05 -17.56
CA ALA A 288 -21.18 -8.64 -17.47
C ALA A 288 -19.86 -8.33 -18.20
N LEU A 289 -18.86 -9.22 -18.13
CA LEU A 289 -17.59 -9.08 -18.86
C LEU A 289 -17.80 -9.09 -20.37
N ARG A 290 -18.69 -9.96 -20.89
CA ARG A 290 -19.04 -10.01 -22.32
C ARG A 290 -19.73 -8.74 -22.80
N GLU A 291 -20.55 -8.12 -21.95
CA GLU A 291 -21.24 -6.87 -22.24
C GLU A 291 -20.27 -5.68 -22.24
N SER A 292 -19.36 -5.63 -21.26
CA SER A 292 -18.43 -4.49 -21.06
C SER A 292 -17.14 -4.60 -21.90
N LYS A 293 -16.70 -5.80 -22.27
CA LYS A 293 -15.48 -6.06 -23.09
C LYS A 293 -14.27 -5.25 -22.57
N ALA A 294 -13.65 -4.44 -23.43
CA ALA A 294 -12.49 -3.61 -23.09
C ALA A 294 -12.73 -2.62 -21.94
N ALA A 295 -13.98 -2.32 -21.58
CA ALA A 295 -14.32 -1.55 -20.39
C ALA A 295 -14.46 -2.45 -19.14
N SER A 296 -13.73 -3.53 -19.07
CA SER A 296 -13.69 -4.48 -17.95
C SER A 296 -12.30 -4.52 -17.34
N LEU A 297 -12.23 -4.92 -16.08
CA LEU A 297 -10.97 -5.13 -15.36
C LEU A 297 -11.05 -6.39 -14.50
N VAL A 298 -10.12 -7.31 -14.71
CA VAL A 298 -9.96 -8.51 -13.89
C VAL A 298 -8.66 -8.41 -13.11
N VAL A 299 -8.73 -8.51 -11.80
CA VAL A 299 -7.56 -8.45 -10.90
C VAL A 299 -7.51 -9.66 -9.97
N ALA A 300 -6.31 -10.08 -9.59
CA ALA A 300 -6.09 -11.16 -8.64
C ALA A 300 -5.13 -10.72 -7.53
N GLY A 301 -5.47 -11.05 -6.27
CA GLY A 301 -4.65 -10.71 -5.10
C GLY A 301 -3.56 -11.72 -4.76
N SER A 302 -3.54 -12.86 -5.45
CA SER A 302 -2.56 -13.92 -5.20
C SER A 302 -1.14 -13.52 -5.59
N ASN A 303 -0.16 -13.88 -4.77
CA ASN A 303 1.27 -13.80 -5.14
C ASN A 303 1.75 -15.02 -5.97
N ASN A 304 0.84 -15.88 -6.42
CA ASN A 304 1.14 -16.98 -7.32
C ASN A 304 1.12 -16.52 -8.78
N ALA A 305 2.26 -16.63 -9.47
CA ALA A 305 2.40 -16.19 -10.85
C ALA A 305 1.39 -16.88 -11.80
N ALA A 306 1.08 -18.17 -11.61
CA ALA A 306 0.11 -18.87 -12.45
C ALA A 306 -1.31 -18.28 -12.33
N VAL A 307 -1.72 -17.85 -11.13
CA VAL A 307 -3.00 -17.15 -10.92
C VAL A 307 -3.00 -15.81 -11.64
N GLN A 308 -1.91 -15.05 -11.55
CA GLN A 308 -1.76 -13.76 -12.22
C GLN A 308 -1.76 -13.89 -13.76
N ILE A 309 -1.14 -14.94 -14.32
CA ILE A 309 -1.18 -15.24 -15.75
C ILE A 309 -2.61 -15.50 -16.23
N LEU A 310 -3.45 -16.19 -15.44
CA LEU A 310 -4.86 -16.39 -15.80
C LEU A 310 -5.62 -15.06 -15.81
N ALA A 311 -5.36 -14.17 -14.85
CA ALA A 311 -5.95 -12.82 -14.86
C ALA A 311 -5.49 -12.01 -16.08
N ASN A 312 -4.21 -12.05 -16.43
CA ASN A 312 -3.67 -11.41 -17.64
C ASN A 312 -4.34 -11.94 -18.90
N LYS A 313 -4.48 -13.27 -19.02
CA LYS A 313 -5.16 -13.90 -20.19
C LYS A 313 -6.62 -13.46 -20.30
N LEU A 314 -7.34 -13.30 -19.17
CA LEU A 314 -8.71 -12.78 -19.19
C LEU A 314 -8.74 -11.32 -19.68
N ASN A 315 -7.87 -10.46 -19.15
CA ASN A 315 -7.80 -9.06 -19.58
C ASN A 315 -7.44 -8.96 -21.08
N MET A 316 -6.45 -9.73 -21.56
CA MET A 316 -6.13 -9.79 -23.00
C MET A 316 -7.30 -10.29 -23.87
N LYS A 317 -8.13 -11.19 -23.36
CA LYS A 317 -9.31 -11.69 -24.09
C LYS A 317 -10.44 -10.66 -24.15
N LEU A 318 -10.48 -9.76 -23.19
CA LEU A 318 -11.46 -8.68 -23.11
C LEU A 318 -11.12 -7.49 -24.03
N GLY A 319 -9.84 -7.27 -24.34
CA GLY A 319 -9.31 -6.21 -25.21
C GLY A 319 -8.51 -5.19 -24.43
#